data_9cdbfb8c19762c4f0c52a9046b91eb60
#
_entry.id   9cdbfb8c19762c4f0c52a9046b91eb60
#
_cell.length_a   1.000
_cell.length_b   1.000
_cell.length_c   1.000
_cell.angle_alpha   90.00
_cell.angle_beta   90.00
_cell.angle_gamma   90.00
#
_symmetry.space_group_name_H-M   'P 1'
#
loop_
_entity.id
_entity.type
_entity.pdbx_description
1 polymer ?
#
loop_
_entity_poly.entity_id
_entity_poly.type
_entity_poly.pdbx_seq_one_letter_code
_entity_poly.pdbx_strand_id
1 'polypeptide(L)'
;MDGEWVEEPNQRRGGESGVKLLPPLQLGQPPLYSKRQIGHLFRSWRHPFGLPTVLREEQALIACEQLGVTVPRRVFCAARKQHGRWQALLITEELSGFVSLNQWYAEYAPKLDDSSRKAVLRRLALVLQQLHRGRRQHGSLYGKHIYISLTANVPEVALLDLEKSRIRLLRSKAQSHDLSQLRRRRGEMPEADWNYLLECYHNPQLECQVATHEA
;
A
#
# COMPACT_ATOMS: atom_id res chain seq x y z
N MET A 1 -2.80 24.12 -9.94
CA MET A 1 -3.38 23.37 -8.81
C MET A 1 -2.54 23.70 -7.59
N ASP A 2 -3.10 24.53 -6.74
CA ASP A 2 -2.47 24.99 -5.50
C ASP A 2 -2.86 24.00 -4.40
N GLY A 3 -1.93 23.12 -4.04
CA GLY A 3 -2.07 22.18 -2.94
C GLY A 3 -0.87 22.32 -2.02
N GLU A 4 -1.05 21.89 -0.78
CA GLU A 4 0.00 21.88 0.24
C GLU A 4 0.95 20.70 0.03
N TRP A 5 2.26 20.91 0.21
CA TRP A 5 3.24 19.85 0.13
C TRP A 5 3.15 18.97 1.38
N VAL A 6 2.84 17.70 1.19
CA VAL A 6 2.94 16.63 2.21
C VAL A 6 4.35 16.04 2.21
N GLU A 7 4.91 15.88 1.01
CA GLU A 7 6.33 15.57 0.80
C GLU A 7 6.88 16.56 -0.23
N GLU A 8 7.77 17.42 0.20
CA GLU A 8 8.48 18.32 -0.69
C GLU A 8 9.27 17.56 -1.75
N PRO A 9 9.47 18.15 -2.95
CA PRO A 9 10.24 17.51 -3.99
C PRO A 9 11.65 17.18 -3.50
N ASN A 10 11.96 15.90 -3.39
CA ASN A 10 13.29 15.43 -3.06
C ASN A 10 13.99 14.89 -4.30
N GLN A 11 15.30 15.13 -4.38
CA GLN A 11 16.12 14.63 -5.47
C GLN A 11 16.60 13.22 -5.17
N ARG A 12 16.16 12.25 -5.96
CA ARG A 12 16.62 10.87 -5.89
C ARG A 12 16.83 10.30 -7.29
N ARG A 13 17.91 9.54 -7.47
CA ARG A 13 18.22 8.82 -8.72
C ARG A 13 18.26 9.72 -9.97
N GLY A 14 18.70 10.97 -9.83
CA GLY A 14 18.76 11.93 -10.93
C GLY A 14 17.42 12.54 -11.33
N GLY A 15 16.38 12.32 -10.55
CA GLY A 15 15.05 12.91 -10.74
C GLY A 15 14.47 13.49 -9.44
N GLU A 16 13.37 14.19 -9.59
CA GLU A 16 12.63 14.81 -8.49
C GLU A 16 11.30 14.09 -8.29
N SER A 17 10.89 13.92 -7.04
CA SER A 17 9.58 13.37 -6.68
C SER A 17 9.05 14.09 -5.45
N GLY A 18 7.78 14.52 -5.50
CA GLY A 18 7.09 15.14 -4.38
C GLY A 18 5.60 14.83 -4.40
N VAL A 19 4.94 15.01 -3.26
CA VAL A 19 3.50 14.73 -3.08
C VAL A 19 2.82 15.97 -2.50
N LYS A 20 1.75 16.41 -3.16
CA LYS A 20 0.86 17.46 -2.69
C LYS A 20 -0.50 16.90 -2.27
N LEU A 21 -1.04 17.43 -1.20
CA LEU A 21 -2.45 17.29 -0.86
C LEU A 21 -3.24 18.34 -1.63
N LEU A 22 -4.28 17.91 -2.34
CA LEU A 22 -5.20 18.76 -3.08
C LEU A 22 -6.60 18.69 -2.45
N PRO A 23 -7.39 19.73 -2.53
CA PRO A 23 -8.79 19.68 -2.11
C PRO A 23 -9.56 18.63 -2.93
N PRO A 24 -10.70 18.16 -2.42
CA PRO A 24 -11.58 17.26 -3.15
C PRO A 24 -12.09 17.91 -4.44
N LEU A 25 -12.39 17.09 -5.45
CA LEU A 25 -12.96 17.58 -6.72
C LEU A 25 -14.39 18.12 -6.55
N GLN A 26 -15.12 17.55 -5.60
CA GLN A 26 -16.51 17.96 -5.28
C GLN A 26 -16.71 17.90 -3.77
N LEU A 27 -17.66 18.69 -3.29
CA LEU A 27 -18.03 18.69 -1.87
C LEU A 27 -18.47 17.28 -1.43
N GLY A 28 -17.95 16.82 -0.32
CA GLY A 28 -18.25 15.48 0.23
C GLY A 28 -17.38 14.34 -0.33
N GLN A 29 -16.49 14.61 -1.28
CA GLN A 29 -15.48 13.65 -1.73
C GLN A 29 -14.20 13.73 -0.89
N PRO A 30 -13.38 12.65 -0.84
CA PRO A 30 -12.09 12.70 -0.14
C PRO A 30 -11.11 13.66 -0.83
N PRO A 31 -10.17 14.24 -0.07
CA PRO A 31 -9.02 14.95 -0.62
C PRO A 31 -8.20 14.06 -1.58
N LEU A 32 -7.31 14.70 -2.33
CA LEU A 32 -6.51 14.02 -3.34
C LEU A 32 -5.02 14.15 -3.04
N TYR A 33 -4.28 13.08 -3.26
CA TYR A 33 -2.82 13.09 -3.27
C TYR A 33 -2.31 13.19 -4.70
N SER A 34 -1.50 14.20 -4.98
CA SER A 34 -0.89 14.46 -6.29
C SER A 34 0.61 14.19 -6.23
N LYS A 35 1.02 13.00 -6.65
CA LYS A 35 2.42 12.61 -6.78
C LYS A 35 2.98 13.12 -8.11
N ARG A 36 3.97 14.01 -8.04
CA ARG A 36 4.61 14.63 -9.20
C ARG A 36 6.04 14.18 -9.33
N GLN A 37 6.46 13.86 -10.53
CA GLN A 37 7.82 13.38 -10.80
C GLN A 37 8.41 14.06 -12.03
N ILE A 38 9.71 14.41 -11.97
CA ILE A 38 10.50 14.91 -13.10
C ILE A 38 11.78 14.07 -13.17
N GLY A 39 11.98 13.35 -14.27
CA GLY A 39 13.17 12.53 -14.47
C GLY A 39 13.33 11.34 -13.53
N HIS A 40 12.32 11.04 -12.70
CA HIS A 40 12.34 9.91 -11.76
C HIS A 40 11.95 8.62 -12.48
N LEU A 41 12.96 7.85 -12.93
CA LEU A 41 12.76 6.72 -13.82
C LEU A 41 13.13 5.39 -13.16
N PHE A 42 12.42 4.32 -13.55
CA PHE A 42 12.88 2.95 -13.38
C PHE A 42 13.33 2.37 -14.73
N ARG A 43 14.31 1.49 -14.70
CA ARG A 43 14.78 0.75 -15.89
C ARG A 43 14.44 -0.73 -15.74
N SER A 44 14.15 -1.37 -16.86
CA SER A 44 13.95 -2.81 -16.97
C SER A 44 14.42 -3.28 -18.35
N TRP A 45 14.52 -4.59 -18.57
CA TRP A 45 14.87 -5.14 -19.88
C TRP A 45 13.87 -4.74 -20.99
N ARG A 46 12.58 -4.53 -20.63
CA ARG A 46 11.55 -4.01 -21.56
C ARG A 46 11.62 -2.49 -21.78
N HIS A 47 12.23 -1.78 -20.86
CA HIS A 47 12.34 -0.32 -20.88
C HIS A 47 13.78 0.10 -20.53
N PRO A 48 14.75 -0.18 -21.41
CA PRO A 48 16.18 0.09 -21.14
C PRO A 48 16.46 1.57 -20.97
N PHE A 49 15.71 2.44 -21.63
CA PHE A 49 15.82 3.90 -21.53
C PHE A 49 15.09 4.50 -20.32
N GLY A 50 14.35 3.66 -19.57
CA GLY A 50 13.60 4.06 -18.40
C GLY A 50 12.21 4.61 -18.70
N LEU A 51 11.30 4.37 -17.74
CA LEU A 51 9.95 4.97 -17.68
C LEU A 51 9.74 5.62 -16.32
N PRO A 52 8.85 6.65 -16.24
CA PRO A 52 8.44 7.22 -14.94
C PRO A 52 7.93 6.16 -13.98
N THR A 53 8.37 6.23 -12.70
CA THR A 53 7.99 5.24 -11.70
C THR A 53 6.51 5.30 -11.35
N VAL A 54 5.83 6.44 -11.52
CA VAL A 54 4.37 6.57 -11.34
C VAL A 54 3.58 5.68 -12.29
N LEU A 55 4.07 5.41 -13.52
CA LEU A 55 3.38 4.49 -14.43
C LEU A 55 3.43 3.05 -13.93
N ARG A 56 4.52 2.65 -13.27
CA ARG A 56 4.61 1.35 -12.61
C ARG A 56 3.70 1.28 -11.38
N GLU A 57 3.62 2.37 -10.62
CA GLU A 57 2.73 2.49 -9.47
C GLU A 57 1.27 2.42 -9.91
N GLU A 58 0.88 3.13 -10.97
CA GLU A 58 -0.46 3.03 -11.56
C GLU A 58 -0.83 1.59 -11.94
N GLN A 59 0.05 0.91 -12.66
CA GLN A 59 -0.17 -0.50 -13.03
C GLN A 59 -0.29 -1.42 -11.80
N ALA A 60 0.42 -1.07 -10.71
CA ALA A 60 0.34 -1.82 -9.47
C ALA A 60 -0.98 -1.57 -8.75
N LEU A 61 -1.49 -0.33 -8.72
CA LEU A 61 -2.81 0.00 -8.17
C LEU A 61 -3.91 -0.79 -8.89
N ILE A 62 -3.96 -0.72 -10.24
CA ILE A 62 -4.93 -1.45 -11.05
C ILE A 62 -4.87 -2.96 -10.76
N ALA A 63 -3.68 -3.52 -10.70
CA ALA A 63 -3.54 -4.95 -10.45
C ALA A 63 -3.93 -5.35 -9.02
N CYS A 64 -3.70 -4.48 -8.02
CA CYS A 64 -4.16 -4.72 -6.65
C CYS A 64 -5.69 -4.69 -6.57
N GLU A 65 -6.35 -3.73 -7.20
CA GLU A 65 -7.81 -3.67 -7.30
C GLU A 65 -8.39 -4.95 -7.92
N GLN A 66 -7.80 -5.45 -9.02
CA GLN A 66 -8.19 -6.70 -9.66
C GLN A 66 -8.01 -7.95 -8.78
N LEU A 67 -7.07 -7.89 -7.83
CA LEU A 67 -6.82 -8.95 -6.85
C LEU A 67 -7.71 -8.82 -5.60
N GLY A 68 -8.59 -7.81 -5.52
CA GLY A 68 -9.40 -7.52 -4.34
C GLY A 68 -8.59 -6.94 -3.17
N VAL A 69 -7.42 -6.37 -3.44
CA VAL A 69 -6.59 -5.68 -2.46
C VAL A 69 -6.96 -4.20 -2.46
N THR A 70 -7.41 -3.69 -1.32
CA THR A 70 -7.74 -2.27 -1.16
C THR A 70 -6.48 -1.41 -1.31
N VAL A 71 -6.58 -0.41 -2.16
CA VAL A 71 -5.53 0.59 -2.44
C VAL A 71 -6.21 1.95 -2.67
N PRO A 72 -5.48 3.09 -2.63
CA PRO A 72 -6.04 4.38 -2.97
C PRO A 72 -6.64 4.37 -4.37
N ARG A 73 -7.89 4.84 -4.51
CA ARG A 73 -8.56 4.93 -5.80
C ARG A 73 -7.80 5.89 -6.72
N ARG A 74 -7.43 5.40 -7.88
CA ARG A 74 -6.77 6.19 -8.92
C ARG A 74 -7.76 7.14 -9.58
N VAL A 75 -7.43 8.43 -9.60
CA VAL A 75 -8.23 9.49 -10.25
C VAL A 75 -7.65 9.85 -11.60
N PHE A 76 -6.32 10.03 -11.68
CA PHE A 76 -5.65 10.44 -12.90
C PHE A 76 -4.20 9.96 -12.92
N CYS A 77 -3.71 9.57 -14.10
CA CYS A 77 -2.29 9.31 -14.32
C CYS A 77 -1.90 9.78 -15.72
N ALA A 78 -0.79 10.51 -15.82
CA ALA A 78 -0.23 10.92 -17.10
C ALA A 78 1.29 11.04 -17.02
N ALA A 79 1.93 10.84 -18.16
CA ALA A 79 3.36 11.10 -18.34
C ALA A 79 3.61 11.69 -19.71
N ARG A 80 4.53 12.66 -19.79
CA ARG A 80 4.98 13.27 -21.04
C ARG A 80 6.48 13.50 -21.01
N LYS A 81 7.10 13.58 -22.18
CA LYS A 81 8.49 13.98 -22.30
C LYS A 81 8.56 15.43 -22.79
N GLN A 82 9.21 16.28 -22.02
CA GLN A 82 9.38 17.70 -22.36
C GLN A 82 10.85 18.08 -22.16
N HIS A 83 11.45 18.74 -23.15
CA HIS A 83 12.87 19.11 -23.17
C HIS A 83 13.80 17.94 -22.79
N GLY A 84 13.55 16.75 -23.36
CA GLY A 84 14.33 15.55 -23.09
C GLY A 84 14.08 14.87 -21.74
N ARG A 85 13.34 15.48 -20.81
CA ARG A 85 13.03 14.93 -19.46
C ARG A 85 11.59 14.47 -19.38
N TRP A 86 11.38 13.34 -18.70
CA TRP A 86 10.04 12.86 -18.36
C TRP A 86 9.43 13.69 -17.22
N GLN A 87 8.21 14.12 -17.42
CA GLN A 87 7.32 14.67 -16.39
C GLN A 87 6.16 13.70 -16.21
N ALA A 88 5.82 13.38 -14.99
CA ALA A 88 4.75 12.43 -14.70
C ALA A 88 3.95 12.84 -13.46
N LEU A 89 2.67 12.47 -13.47
CA LEU A 89 1.69 12.82 -12.47
C LEU A 89 0.81 11.61 -12.20
N LEU A 90 0.62 11.29 -10.91
CA LEU A 90 -0.37 10.33 -10.43
C LEU A 90 -1.22 11.02 -9.38
N ILE A 91 -2.54 10.99 -9.56
CA ILE A 91 -3.51 11.52 -8.58
C ILE A 91 -4.33 10.35 -8.05
N THR A 92 -4.36 10.21 -6.74
CA THR A 92 -5.15 9.22 -6.01
C THR A 92 -6.02 9.89 -4.96
N GLU A 93 -7.13 9.26 -4.57
CA GLU A 93 -7.91 9.69 -3.42
C GLU A 93 -7.20 9.36 -2.11
N GLU A 94 -7.45 10.18 -1.12
CA GLU A 94 -7.08 9.88 0.24
C GLU A 94 -7.81 8.63 0.76
N LEU A 95 -7.12 7.82 1.54
CA LEU A 95 -7.72 6.76 2.35
C LEU A 95 -8.28 7.39 3.64
N SER A 96 -9.40 8.13 3.50
CA SER A 96 -10.02 8.81 4.63
C SER A 96 -10.50 7.80 5.69
N GLY A 97 -10.21 8.06 6.96
CA GLY A 97 -10.53 7.16 8.06
C GLY A 97 -9.56 5.98 8.24
N PHE A 98 -8.46 5.98 7.50
CA PHE A 98 -7.39 5.01 7.68
C PHE A 98 -6.17 5.63 8.38
N VAL A 99 -5.47 4.81 9.16
CA VAL A 99 -4.18 5.15 9.76
C VAL A 99 -3.13 4.10 9.40
N SER A 100 -1.86 4.49 9.39
CA SER A 100 -0.80 3.51 9.13
C SER A 100 -0.75 2.46 10.26
N LEU A 101 -0.28 1.25 9.94
CA LEU A 101 -0.11 0.18 10.92
C LEU A 101 0.81 0.61 12.09
N ASN A 102 1.83 1.45 11.80
CA ASN A 102 2.68 2.01 12.85
C ASN A 102 1.87 2.90 13.80
N GLN A 103 1.09 3.82 13.27
CA GLN A 103 0.23 4.68 14.07
C GLN A 103 -0.86 3.87 14.79
N TRP A 104 -1.42 2.86 14.12
CA TRP A 104 -2.41 1.99 14.73
C TRP A 104 -1.87 1.27 15.97
N TYR A 105 -0.64 0.77 15.93
CA TYR A 105 0.00 0.15 17.09
C TYR A 105 0.36 1.17 18.18
N ALA A 106 0.75 2.39 17.82
CA ALA A 106 1.09 3.42 18.79
C ALA A 106 -0.14 3.97 19.54
N GLU A 107 -1.28 4.12 18.87
CA GLU A 107 -2.39 4.91 19.39
C GLU A 107 -3.69 4.11 19.62
N TYR A 108 -3.94 3.06 18.83
CA TYR A 108 -5.24 2.37 18.79
C TYR A 108 -5.17 0.93 19.31
N ALA A 109 -4.25 0.13 18.84
CA ALA A 109 -4.14 -1.28 19.21
C ALA A 109 -4.05 -1.53 20.73
N PRO A 110 -3.36 -0.69 21.54
CA PRO A 110 -3.31 -0.88 22.99
C PRO A 110 -4.66 -0.71 23.70
N LYS A 111 -5.63 -0.06 23.05
CA LYS A 111 -6.98 0.18 23.59
C LYS A 111 -8.00 -0.88 23.18
N LEU A 112 -7.62 -1.76 22.27
CA LEU A 112 -8.48 -2.83 21.75
C LEU A 112 -8.32 -4.10 22.59
N ASP A 113 -9.40 -4.86 22.69
CA ASP A 113 -9.33 -6.24 23.18
C ASP A 113 -8.55 -7.14 22.21
N ASP A 114 -8.16 -8.31 22.69
CA ASP A 114 -7.36 -9.27 21.92
C ASP A 114 -8.10 -9.78 20.67
N SER A 115 -9.42 -9.94 20.74
CA SER A 115 -10.26 -10.43 19.64
C SER A 115 -10.31 -9.42 18.51
N SER A 116 -10.54 -8.15 18.81
CA SER A 116 -10.56 -7.04 17.84
C SER A 116 -9.19 -6.85 17.18
N ARG A 117 -8.10 -6.90 17.97
CA ARG A 117 -6.74 -6.81 17.44
C ARG A 117 -6.43 -7.97 16.51
N LYS A 118 -6.78 -9.19 16.88
CA LYS A 118 -6.63 -10.39 16.06
C LYS A 118 -7.46 -10.34 14.78
N ALA A 119 -8.65 -9.74 14.80
CA ALA A 119 -9.45 -9.55 13.59
C ALA A 119 -8.74 -8.68 12.54
N VAL A 120 -8.08 -7.59 12.96
CA VAL A 120 -7.24 -6.76 12.07
C VAL A 120 -6.09 -7.57 11.49
N LEU A 121 -5.40 -8.37 12.31
CA LEU A 121 -4.28 -9.21 11.84
C LEU A 121 -4.71 -10.29 10.86
N ARG A 122 -5.87 -10.93 11.08
CA ARG A 122 -6.47 -11.86 10.11
C ARG A 122 -6.74 -11.16 8.79
N ARG A 123 -7.35 -9.96 8.83
CA ARG A 123 -7.60 -9.19 7.60
C ARG A 123 -6.31 -8.83 6.87
N LEU A 124 -5.27 -8.41 7.59
CA LEU A 124 -3.96 -8.15 7.02
C LEU A 124 -3.37 -9.42 6.35
N ALA A 125 -3.47 -10.56 7.02
CA ALA A 125 -3.01 -11.85 6.45
C ALA A 125 -3.69 -12.15 5.11
N LEU A 126 -5.02 -11.96 5.03
CA LEU A 126 -5.80 -12.14 3.78
C LEU A 126 -5.33 -11.22 2.66
N VAL A 127 -5.20 -9.94 2.94
CA VAL A 127 -4.74 -8.96 1.95
C VAL A 127 -3.37 -9.34 1.40
N LEU A 128 -2.44 -9.75 2.28
CA LEU A 128 -1.12 -10.22 1.85
C LEU A 128 -1.18 -11.52 1.05
N GLN A 129 -2.08 -12.46 1.42
CA GLN A 129 -2.31 -13.67 0.64
C GLN A 129 -2.85 -13.35 -0.75
N GLN A 130 -3.84 -12.47 -0.88
CA GLN A 130 -4.42 -12.03 -2.16
C GLN A 130 -3.32 -11.45 -3.06
N LEU A 131 -2.52 -10.52 -2.54
CA LEU A 131 -1.40 -9.92 -3.24
C LEU A 131 -0.42 -11.00 -3.76
N HIS A 132 -0.01 -11.90 -2.88
CA HIS A 132 1.00 -12.92 -3.21
C HIS A 132 0.43 -14.05 -4.07
N ARG A 133 -0.88 -14.38 -4.01
CA ARG A 133 -1.54 -15.30 -4.96
C ARG A 133 -1.45 -14.78 -6.39
N GLY A 134 -1.57 -13.46 -6.58
CA GLY A 134 -1.30 -12.79 -7.84
C GLY A 134 0.18 -12.73 -8.24
N ARG A 135 1.08 -13.40 -7.51
CA ARG A 135 2.55 -13.34 -7.70
C ARG A 135 3.09 -11.91 -7.64
N ARG A 136 2.32 -10.99 -7.05
CA ARG A 136 2.70 -9.58 -6.91
C ARG A 136 3.47 -9.38 -5.61
N GLN A 137 4.64 -8.81 -5.73
CA GLN A 137 5.46 -8.32 -4.63
C GLN A 137 5.16 -6.84 -4.41
N HIS A 138 4.97 -6.41 -3.17
CA HIS A 138 4.85 -4.99 -2.82
C HIS A 138 6.18 -4.26 -3.06
N GLY A 139 7.26 -4.83 -2.57
CA GLY A 139 8.61 -4.32 -2.75
C GLY A 139 9.05 -3.24 -1.75
N SER A 140 8.11 -2.71 -0.97
CA SER A 140 8.33 -1.76 0.14
C SER A 140 7.31 -2.01 1.25
N LEU A 141 7.05 -3.27 1.60
CA LEU A 141 6.06 -3.63 2.62
C LEU A 141 6.59 -3.29 4.02
N TYR A 142 6.27 -2.09 4.48
CA TYR A 142 6.62 -1.56 5.80
C TYR A 142 5.35 -1.24 6.58
N GLY A 143 5.39 -1.24 7.90
CA GLY A 143 4.23 -0.89 8.72
C GLY A 143 3.61 0.46 8.37
N LYS A 144 4.41 1.44 7.94
CA LYS A 144 3.92 2.76 7.49
C LYS A 144 3.20 2.75 6.13
N HIS A 145 3.28 1.67 5.35
CA HIS A 145 2.62 1.51 4.04
C HIS A 145 1.43 0.54 4.07
N ILE A 146 1.11 0.02 5.25
CA ILE A 146 -0.10 -0.75 5.53
C ILE A 146 -1.04 0.17 6.29
N TYR A 147 -2.28 0.29 5.83
CA TYR A 147 -3.26 1.20 6.41
C TYR A 147 -4.46 0.42 6.93
N ILE A 148 -4.91 0.77 8.12
CA ILE A 148 -6.01 0.12 8.85
C ILE A 148 -7.16 1.11 8.95
N SER A 149 -8.37 0.72 8.55
CA SER A 149 -9.57 1.54 8.71
C SER A 149 -9.97 1.62 10.19
N LEU A 150 -10.31 2.82 10.65
CA LEU A 150 -10.83 3.10 11.99
C LEU A 150 -12.36 3.19 12.00
N THR A 151 -12.99 3.28 10.83
CA THR A 151 -14.44 3.57 10.70
C THR A 151 -15.26 2.37 10.26
N ALA A 152 -14.64 1.31 9.77
CA ALA A 152 -15.33 0.12 9.31
C ALA A 152 -15.72 -0.79 10.47
N ASN A 153 -16.97 -1.27 10.50
CA ASN A 153 -17.42 -2.28 11.47
C ASN A 153 -16.67 -3.61 11.30
N VAL A 154 -16.20 -3.90 10.10
CA VAL A 154 -15.34 -5.04 9.79
C VAL A 154 -13.94 -4.51 9.48
N PRO A 155 -12.88 -5.08 10.04
CA PRO A 155 -11.52 -4.61 9.79
C PRO A 155 -11.21 -4.54 8.28
N GLU A 156 -10.74 -3.38 7.84
CA GLU A 156 -10.31 -3.17 6.46
C GLU A 156 -8.84 -2.76 6.45
N VAL A 157 -8.08 -3.31 5.48
CA VAL A 157 -6.66 -3.08 5.33
C VAL A 157 -6.36 -2.66 3.91
N ALA A 158 -5.65 -1.55 3.74
CA ALA A 158 -5.21 -1.03 2.46
C ALA A 158 -3.68 -0.98 2.35
N LEU A 159 -3.15 -1.02 1.14
CA LEU A 159 -1.72 -0.93 0.85
C LEU A 159 -1.38 0.35 0.10
N LEU A 160 -0.30 1.02 0.51
CA LEU A 160 0.25 2.23 -0.10
C LEU A 160 1.69 2.02 -0.60
N ASP A 161 2.18 3.01 -1.38
CA ASP A 161 3.56 3.05 -1.92
C ASP A 161 3.90 1.81 -2.76
N LEU A 162 3.11 1.59 -3.80
CA LEU A 162 3.29 0.49 -4.74
C LEU A 162 4.33 0.79 -5.85
N GLU A 163 5.08 1.88 -5.74
CA GLU A 163 6.09 2.30 -6.72
C GLU A 163 7.14 1.22 -7.03
N LYS A 164 7.48 0.39 -6.04
CA LYS A 164 8.43 -0.73 -6.20
C LYS A 164 7.75 -2.07 -6.47
N SER A 165 6.42 -2.07 -6.58
CA SER A 165 5.68 -3.30 -6.82
C SER A 165 6.03 -3.92 -8.17
N ARG A 166 6.03 -5.26 -8.20
CA ARG A 166 6.36 -6.04 -9.42
C ARG A 166 5.79 -7.45 -9.36
N ILE A 167 5.58 -8.03 -10.53
CA ILE A 167 5.25 -9.44 -10.66
C ILE A 167 6.52 -10.27 -10.51
N ARG A 168 6.43 -11.40 -9.80
CA ARG A 168 7.49 -12.40 -9.65
C ARG A 168 7.11 -13.68 -10.40
N LEU A 169 8.10 -14.39 -10.88
CA LEU A 169 7.88 -15.71 -11.50
C LEU A 169 7.31 -16.70 -10.47
N LEU A 170 7.85 -16.70 -9.25
CA LEU A 170 7.43 -17.55 -8.16
C LEU A 170 6.74 -16.75 -7.07
N ARG A 171 5.57 -17.23 -6.62
CA ARG A 171 4.84 -16.67 -5.48
C ARG A 171 5.71 -16.61 -4.22
N SER A 172 6.49 -17.68 -3.95
CA SER A 172 7.37 -17.76 -2.79
C SER A 172 8.41 -16.64 -2.73
N LYS A 173 8.87 -16.14 -3.88
CA LYS A 173 9.82 -15.01 -3.94
C LYS A 173 9.16 -13.68 -3.57
N ALA A 174 7.90 -13.45 -3.95
CA ALA A 174 7.14 -12.29 -3.52
C ALA A 174 6.89 -12.34 -2.01
N GLN A 175 6.39 -13.47 -1.54
CA GLN A 175 6.08 -13.75 -0.15
C GLN A 175 7.29 -13.56 0.78
N SER A 176 8.39 -14.28 0.53
CA SER A 176 9.56 -14.22 1.40
C SER A 176 10.17 -12.81 1.47
N HIS A 177 10.19 -12.09 0.33
CA HIS A 177 10.68 -10.72 0.29
C HIS A 177 9.82 -9.78 1.15
N ASP A 178 8.51 -9.77 0.94
CA ASP A 178 7.61 -8.82 1.58
C ASP A 178 7.44 -9.13 3.08
N LEU A 179 7.30 -10.40 3.47
CA LEU A 179 7.24 -10.79 4.88
C LEU A 179 8.55 -10.47 5.62
N SER A 180 9.71 -10.68 4.98
CA SER A 180 10.99 -10.30 5.57
C SER A 180 11.14 -8.79 5.72
N GLN A 181 10.61 -8.01 4.79
CA GLN A 181 10.60 -6.55 4.91
C GLN A 181 9.68 -6.09 6.03
N LEU A 182 8.47 -6.63 6.09
CA LEU A 182 7.50 -6.28 7.13
C LEU A 182 8.07 -6.62 8.51
N ARG A 183 8.64 -7.81 8.70
CA ARG A 183 9.26 -8.19 9.97
C ARG A 183 10.29 -7.18 10.46
N ARG A 184 11.15 -6.69 9.56
CA ARG A 184 12.20 -5.71 9.90
C ARG A 184 11.68 -4.28 10.09
N ARG A 185 10.51 -3.95 9.54
CA ARG A 185 9.97 -2.59 9.47
C ARG A 185 8.51 -2.52 9.94
N ARG A 186 8.13 -3.41 10.88
CA ARG A 186 6.77 -3.53 11.41
C ARG A 186 6.42 -2.51 12.50
N GLY A 187 7.37 -1.62 12.84
CA GLY A 187 7.18 -0.66 13.93
C GLY A 187 7.06 -1.34 15.30
N GLU A 188 6.08 -0.94 16.09
CA GLU A 188 5.83 -1.40 17.45
C GLU A 188 4.99 -2.70 17.53
N MET A 189 4.71 -3.37 16.41
CA MET A 189 3.99 -4.64 16.40
C MET A 189 4.70 -5.68 17.29
N PRO A 190 4.05 -6.21 18.34
CA PRO A 190 4.62 -7.21 19.24
C PRO A 190 4.96 -8.51 18.49
N GLU A 191 5.91 -9.28 19.05
CA GLU A 191 6.26 -10.59 18.47
C GLU A 191 5.09 -11.58 18.48
N ALA A 192 4.23 -11.54 19.50
CA ALA A 192 3.02 -12.36 19.56
C ALA A 192 2.07 -12.09 18.38
N ASP A 193 1.83 -10.81 18.08
CA ASP A 193 0.97 -10.38 16.96
C ASP A 193 1.60 -10.73 15.61
N TRP A 194 2.93 -10.61 15.50
CA TRP A 194 3.65 -11.05 14.31
C TRP A 194 3.50 -12.56 14.07
N ASN A 195 3.64 -13.37 15.11
CA ASN A 195 3.51 -14.82 15.02
C ASN A 195 2.06 -15.21 14.66
N TYR A 196 1.07 -14.54 15.24
CA TYR A 196 -0.34 -14.74 14.90
C TYR A 196 -0.65 -14.34 13.44
N LEU A 197 -0.10 -13.22 12.96
CA LEU A 197 -0.21 -12.83 11.56
C LEU A 197 0.35 -13.90 10.63
N LEU A 198 1.52 -14.48 10.94
CA LEU A 198 2.12 -15.54 10.15
C LEU A 198 1.29 -16.82 10.18
N GLU A 199 0.75 -17.20 11.33
CA GLU A 199 -0.15 -18.34 11.48
C GLU A 199 -1.37 -18.19 10.55
N CYS A 200 -2.08 -17.06 10.62
CA CYS A 200 -3.20 -16.75 9.73
C CYS A 200 -2.78 -16.70 8.25
N TYR A 201 -1.61 -16.16 7.96
CA TYR A 201 -1.10 -16.10 6.60
C TYR A 201 -0.82 -17.48 6.00
N HIS A 202 -0.34 -18.44 6.79
CA HIS A 202 -0.03 -19.80 6.31
C HIS A 202 -1.24 -20.75 6.38
N ASN A 203 -2.20 -20.49 7.26
CA ASN A 203 -3.37 -21.33 7.50
C ASN A 203 -4.70 -20.57 7.24
N PRO A 204 -5.09 -20.35 5.98
CA PRO A 204 -6.30 -19.58 5.65
C PRO A 204 -7.62 -20.23 6.13
N GLN A 205 -7.59 -21.48 6.59
CA GLN A 205 -8.78 -22.19 7.10
C GLN A 205 -9.18 -21.78 8.54
N LEU A 206 -8.32 -21.07 9.26
CA LEU A 206 -8.64 -20.55 10.60
C LEU A 206 -9.83 -19.55 10.60
N GLU A 207 -10.26 -19.10 9.44
CA GLU A 207 -11.38 -18.17 9.26
C GLU A 207 -12.75 -18.85 9.35
N CYS A 208 -12.87 -20.11 8.91
CA CYS A 208 -14.16 -20.82 8.92
C CYS A 208 -14.64 -21.20 10.32
N GLN A 209 -13.76 -21.29 11.30
CA GLN A 209 -14.11 -21.77 12.63
C GLN A 209 -14.70 -20.69 13.55
N VAL A 210 -14.46 -19.41 13.29
CA VAL A 210 -14.99 -18.32 14.13
C VAL A 210 -16.41 -17.91 13.71
N ALA A 211 -16.74 -18.00 12.42
CA ALA A 211 -18.08 -17.68 11.92
C ALA A 211 -19.18 -18.69 12.32
N THR A 212 -18.81 -19.89 12.78
CA THR A 212 -19.76 -20.94 13.20
C THR A 212 -20.04 -20.97 14.70
N HIS A 213 -19.37 -20.13 15.50
CA HIS A 213 -19.61 -20.02 16.94
C HIS A 213 -20.45 -18.80 17.35
N GLU A 214 -20.80 -17.93 16.42
CA GLU A 214 -21.64 -16.72 16.65
C GLU A 214 -23.02 -16.81 15.96
N ALA A 215 -23.47 -18.00 15.58
CA ALA A 215 -24.80 -18.24 15.00
C ALA A 215 -25.70 -18.99 16.00
#